data_93c86959d5f0125b65f9ebc35e57a4a5
#
_entry.id   93c86959d5f0125b65f9ebc35e57a4a5
#
_cell.length_a   1.000
_cell.length_b   1.000
_cell.length_c   1.000
_cell.angle_alpha   90.00
_cell.angle_beta   90.00
_cell.angle_gamma   90.00
#
_symmetry.space_group_name_H-M   'P 1'
#
loop_
_entity.id
_entity.type
_entity.pdbx_description
1 polymer ?
#
loop_
_entity_poly.entity_id
_entity_poly.type
_entity_poly.pdbx_seq_one_letter_code
_entity_poly.pdbx_strand_id
1 'polypeptide(L)'
;MVADNLRIDGMKVSFSLIFEKPTDPFMKSVVKSAETAIHTYVSKEVEVTIATESKQAARPEPGKMLPQVKNVIAVSSGKGGVGKSTVAANLAVALAKLGYKVGLLDADIFGPSVPKMFQVEDARPYAEEVGGRDLIVPVEKYGIKLLSIGFFVDPDQATLWRGGMASNALKQLVADANWGDLDYFVLDTPPGTSDIHLTLLQTLAITGAVIVSTPQQVALADARKGINMYTNDKVNVPILGLVENMAWFTPAELPENKYYLFGKEEPSVWQKS
;
A
#
# COMPACT_ATOMS: atom_id res chain seq x y z
N MET A 1 -29.42 -3.23 -12.02
CA MET A 1 -29.25 -2.02 -12.85
C MET A 1 -30.52 -1.19 -12.71
N VAL A 2 -30.40 0.10 -12.41
CA VAL A 2 -31.52 1.04 -12.28
C VAL A 2 -31.19 2.25 -13.14
N ALA A 3 -32.17 2.79 -13.86
CA ALA A 3 -32.03 4.08 -14.54
C ALA A 3 -32.47 5.19 -13.59
N ASP A 4 -31.69 6.27 -13.53
CA ASP A 4 -31.93 7.43 -12.66
C ASP A 4 -31.62 8.73 -13.39
N ASN A 5 -32.03 9.86 -12.80
CA ASN A 5 -31.74 11.21 -13.31
C ASN A 5 -32.22 11.47 -14.76
N LEU A 6 -33.37 10.88 -15.18
CA LEU A 6 -33.92 11.10 -16.49
C LEU A 6 -34.31 12.58 -16.71
N ARG A 7 -33.75 13.19 -17.74
CA ARG A 7 -34.09 14.55 -18.20
C ARG A 7 -34.40 14.53 -19.68
N ILE A 8 -35.47 15.20 -20.07
CA ILE A 8 -35.89 15.35 -21.47
C ILE A 8 -36.02 16.85 -21.75
N ASP A 9 -35.26 17.32 -22.74
CA ASP A 9 -35.32 18.71 -23.19
C ASP A 9 -35.41 18.72 -24.73
N GLY A 10 -36.65 18.85 -25.22
CA GLY A 10 -36.95 18.72 -26.64
C GLY A 10 -36.50 17.38 -27.22
N MET A 11 -35.55 17.41 -28.12
CA MET A 11 -34.98 16.22 -28.76
C MET A 11 -33.73 15.65 -28.03
N LYS A 12 -33.41 16.16 -26.82
CA LYS A 12 -32.30 15.69 -26.03
C LYS A 12 -32.78 14.88 -24.83
N VAL A 13 -32.28 13.67 -24.68
CA VAL A 13 -32.57 12.77 -23.57
C VAL A 13 -31.28 12.43 -22.84
N SER A 14 -31.24 12.70 -21.54
CA SER A 14 -30.11 12.32 -20.69
C SER A 14 -30.57 11.56 -19.45
N PHE A 15 -29.82 10.52 -19.07
CA PHE A 15 -30.07 9.74 -17.86
C PHE A 15 -28.81 9.00 -17.42
N SER A 16 -28.80 8.54 -16.16
CA SER A 16 -27.73 7.72 -15.59
C SER A 16 -28.13 6.25 -15.54
N LEU A 17 -27.22 5.36 -15.87
CA LEU A 17 -27.37 3.92 -15.64
C LEU A 17 -26.50 3.53 -14.44
N ILE A 18 -27.14 3.06 -13.38
CA ILE A 18 -26.47 2.66 -12.13
C ILE A 18 -26.15 1.17 -12.17
N PHE A 19 -24.88 0.82 -12.12
CA PHE A 19 -24.38 -0.55 -12.09
C PHE A 19 -24.03 -0.96 -10.66
N GLU A 20 -23.99 -2.26 -10.37
CA GLU A 20 -23.55 -2.79 -9.07
C GLU A 20 -22.03 -2.57 -8.85
N LYS A 21 -21.24 -2.73 -9.94
CA LYS A 21 -19.77 -2.61 -9.90
C LYS A 21 -19.27 -1.65 -10.98
N PRO A 22 -18.23 -0.85 -10.70
CA PRO A 22 -17.64 0.08 -11.68
C PRO A 22 -16.95 -0.62 -12.86
N THR A 23 -16.62 -1.90 -12.73
CA THR A 23 -15.98 -2.74 -13.74
C THR A 23 -16.90 -3.82 -14.29
N ASP A 24 -18.20 -3.53 -14.43
CA ASP A 24 -19.16 -4.47 -15.01
C ASP A 24 -18.80 -4.74 -16.49
N PRO A 25 -18.51 -5.99 -16.90
CA PRO A 25 -18.11 -6.30 -18.27
C PRO A 25 -19.19 -6.00 -19.30
N PHE A 26 -20.45 -5.92 -18.89
CA PHE A 26 -21.59 -5.63 -19.76
C PHE A 26 -21.92 -4.14 -19.86
N MET A 27 -21.25 -3.26 -19.12
CA MET A 27 -21.54 -1.83 -19.06
C MET A 27 -21.65 -1.20 -20.45
N LYS A 28 -20.64 -1.41 -21.32
CA LYS A 28 -20.63 -0.86 -22.69
C LYS A 28 -21.75 -1.41 -23.55
N SER A 29 -22.06 -2.70 -23.43
CA SER A 29 -23.13 -3.32 -24.22
C SER A 29 -24.50 -2.85 -23.78
N VAL A 30 -24.72 -2.64 -22.47
CA VAL A 30 -25.98 -2.12 -21.92
C VAL A 30 -26.20 -0.67 -22.33
N VAL A 31 -25.19 0.18 -22.26
CA VAL A 31 -25.27 1.58 -22.74
C VAL A 31 -25.65 1.61 -24.22
N LYS A 32 -24.97 0.83 -25.06
CA LYS A 32 -25.27 0.76 -26.48
C LYS A 32 -26.68 0.20 -26.77
N SER A 33 -27.13 -0.78 -26.00
CA SER A 33 -28.48 -1.32 -26.14
C SER A 33 -29.55 -0.30 -25.73
N ALA A 34 -29.31 0.46 -24.67
CA ALA A 34 -30.22 1.53 -24.24
C ALA A 34 -30.31 2.65 -25.29
N GLU A 35 -29.20 3.09 -25.85
CA GLU A 35 -29.15 4.08 -26.93
C GLU A 35 -29.91 3.57 -28.18
N THR A 36 -29.64 2.33 -28.59
CA THR A 36 -30.31 1.68 -29.73
C THR A 36 -31.81 1.58 -29.48
N ALA A 37 -32.25 1.24 -28.27
CA ALA A 37 -33.68 1.15 -27.96
C ALA A 37 -34.36 2.51 -28.07
N ILE A 38 -33.75 3.60 -27.60
CA ILE A 38 -34.34 4.94 -27.74
C ILE A 38 -34.44 5.32 -29.20
N HIS A 39 -33.41 5.10 -30.01
CA HIS A 39 -33.46 5.40 -31.43
C HIS A 39 -34.47 4.54 -32.18
N THR A 40 -34.75 3.33 -31.72
CA THR A 40 -35.70 2.39 -32.38
C THR A 40 -37.14 2.71 -32.00
N TYR A 41 -37.41 2.98 -30.71
CA TYR A 41 -38.78 3.10 -30.18
C TYR A 41 -39.26 4.54 -29.99
N VAL A 42 -38.37 5.54 -29.99
CA VAL A 42 -38.72 6.96 -29.85
C VAL A 42 -38.50 7.70 -31.19
N SER A 43 -37.25 7.99 -31.51
CA SER A 43 -36.89 8.60 -32.82
C SER A 43 -35.37 8.51 -33.05
N LYS A 44 -34.99 8.38 -34.32
CA LYS A 44 -33.57 8.40 -34.73
C LYS A 44 -32.90 9.77 -34.57
N GLU A 45 -33.70 10.84 -34.47
CA GLU A 45 -33.21 12.22 -34.35
C GLU A 45 -32.96 12.67 -32.87
N VAL A 46 -33.27 11.81 -31.90
CA VAL A 46 -33.04 12.11 -30.48
C VAL A 46 -31.56 12.02 -30.16
N GLU A 47 -31.02 13.09 -29.59
CA GLU A 47 -29.66 13.11 -29.03
C GLU A 47 -29.69 12.47 -27.62
N VAL A 48 -29.02 11.32 -27.47
CA VAL A 48 -29.02 10.54 -26.22
C VAL A 48 -27.71 10.69 -25.51
N THR A 49 -27.74 11.11 -24.26
CA THR A 49 -26.58 11.17 -23.36
C THR A 49 -26.80 10.23 -22.17
N ILE A 50 -25.99 9.20 -22.06
CA ILE A 50 -26.07 8.20 -20.99
C ILE A 50 -24.84 8.29 -20.11
N ALA A 51 -25.02 8.73 -18.86
CA ALA A 51 -23.99 8.65 -17.83
C ALA A 51 -24.00 7.27 -17.17
N THR A 52 -22.83 6.77 -16.76
CA THR A 52 -22.73 5.51 -16.05
C THR A 52 -22.26 5.79 -14.62
N GLU A 53 -23.01 5.32 -13.64
CA GLU A 53 -22.72 5.40 -12.23
C GLU A 53 -22.64 3.99 -11.63
N SER A 54 -21.96 3.83 -10.51
CA SER A 54 -21.92 2.55 -9.79
C SER A 54 -22.26 2.75 -8.32
N LYS A 55 -23.01 1.79 -7.75
CA LYS A 55 -23.33 1.78 -6.31
C LYS A 55 -22.08 1.59 -5.45
N GLN A 56 -21.07 0.87 -5.97
CA GLN A 56 -19.76 0.80 -5.33
C GLN A 56 -18.94 2.01 -5.78
N ALA A 57 -18.38 2.74 -4.81
CA ALA A 57 -17.41 3.80 -5.11
C ALA A 57 -16.34 3.26 -6.05
N ALA A 58 -16.02 4.02 -7.11
CA ALA A 58 -14.94 3.67 -8.03
C ALA A 58 -13.68 3.35 -7.22
N ARG A 59 -13.04 2.20 -7.51
CA ARG A 59 -11.73 1.93 -6.92
C ARG A 59 -10.80 3.08 -7.32
N PRO A 60 -10.03 3.65 -6.38
CA PRO A 60 -9.05 4.67 -6.72
C PRO A 60 -8.17 4.19 -7.88
N GLU A 61 -7.88 5.08 -8.82
CA GLU A 61 -6.94 4.79 -9.90
C GLU A 61 -5.57 4.43 -9.31
N PRO A 62 -4.78 3.56 -9.96
CA PRO A 62 -3.43 3.23 -9.50
C PRO A 62 -2.62 4.50 -9.20
N GLY A 63 -1.98 4.53 -8.03
CA GLY A 63 -1.22 5.70 -7.57
C GLY A 63 -2.03 6.81 -6.90
N LYS A 64 -3.36 6.69 -6.75
CA LYS A 64 -4.21 7.71 -6.13
C LYS A 64 -4.81 7.32 -4.78
N MET A 65 -4.45 6.17 -4.24
CA MET A 65 -4.83 5.83 -2.86
C MET A 65 -4.03 6.70 -1.89
N LEU A 66 -4.69 7.14 -0.82
CA LEU A 66 -4.16 8.06 0.19
C LEU A 66 -3.78 9.45 -0.35
N PRO A 67 -4.69 10.17 -1.05
CA PRO A 67 -4.38 11.49 -1.59
C PRO A 67 -4.07 12.55 -0.51
N GLN A 68 -4.48 12.30 0.74
CA GLN A 68 -4.22 13.14 1.91
C GLN A 68 -2.85 12.90 2.55
N VAL A 69 -2.05 11.94 2.05
CA VAL A 69 -0.70 11.63 2.54
C VAL A 69 0.33 12.35 1.68
N LYS A 70 1.22 13.12 2.31
CA LYS A 70 2.22 13.91 1.58
C LYS A 70 3.36 13.07 1.04
N ASN A 71 3.86 12.12 1.84
CA ASN A 71 5.00 11.28 1.50
C ASN A 71 4.74 9.82 1.89
N VAL A 72 4.93 8.91 0.94
CA VAL A 72 4.86 7.46 1.17
C VAL A 72 6.26 6.88 1.03
N ILE A 73 6.81 6.35 2.12
CA ILE A 73 8.15 5.77 2.17
C ILE A 73 8.04 4.26 2.31
N ALA A 74 8.50 3.52 1.30
CA ALA A 74 8.60 2.07 1.40
C ALA A 74 9.92 1.67 2.08
N VAL A 75 9.86 0.84 3.11
CA VAL A 75 11.03 0.19 3.71
C VAL A 75 11.04 -1.25 3.23
N SER A 76 12.06 -1.63 2.48
CA SER A 76 12.14 -2.90 1.78
C SER A 76 13.46 -3.60 2.00
N SER A 77 13.49 -4.90 1.74
CA SER A 77 14.71 -5.71 1.80
C SER A 77 14.67 -6.81 0.77
N GLY A 78 15.82 -7.15 0.19
CA GLY A 78 15.94 -8.28 -0.72
C GLY A 78 15.80 -9.64 -0.04
N LYS A 79 16.02 -9.71 1.29
CA LYS A 79 16.05 -10.95 2.08
C LYS A 79 15.38 -10.74 3.43
N GLY A 80 14.76 -11.81 3.96
CA GLY A 80 14.24 -11.83 5.33
C GLY A 80 15.34 -11.82 6.39
N GLY A 81 15.01 -11.33 7.60
CA GLY A 81 15.92 -11.37 8.75
C GLY A 81 17.00 -10.30 8.80
N VAL A 82 16.99 -9.31 7.90
CA VAL A 82 17.97 -8.20 7.87
C VAL A 82 17.61 -7.03 8.80
N GLY A 83 16.47 -7.07 9.47
CA GLY A 83 16.00 -6.01 10.38
C GLY A 83 15.14 -4.93 9.69
N LYS A 84 14.54 -5.22 8.54
CA LYS A 84 13.66 -4.32 7.79
C LYS A 84 12.58 -3.67 8.67
N SER A 85 11.78 -4.48 9.35
CA SER A 85 10.68 -4.00 10.21
C SER A 85 11.18 -3.17 11.40
N THR A 86 12.36 -3.49 11.94
CA THR A 86 13.01 -2.67 12.98
C THR A 86 13.36 -1.28 12.43
N VAL A 87 13.89 -1.20 11.23
CA VAL A 87 14.19 0.09 10.58
C VAL A 87 12.89 0.86 10.30
N ALA A 88 11.86 0.20 9.76
CA ALA A 88 10.56 0.84 9.49
C ALA A 88 9.92 1.41 10.76
N ALA A 89 9.86 0.62 11.83
CA ALA A 89 9.31 1.03 13.11
C ALA A 89 10.07 2.22 13.72
N ASN A 90 11.40 2.16 13.73
CA ASN A 90 12.22 3.25 14.27
C ASN A 90 12.14 4.51 13.41
N LEU A 91 12.09 4.39 12.08
CA LEU A 91 11.89 5.53 11.17
C LEU A 91 10.56 6.22 11.46
N ALA A 92 9.46 5.46 11.58
CA ALA A 92 8.15 6.01 11.87
C ALA A 92 8.12 6.75 13.21
N VAL A 93 8.66 6.14 14.28
CA VAL A 93 8.71 6.77 15.62
C VAL A 93 9.64 7.99 15.62
N ALA A 94 10.76 7.94 14.90
CA ALA A 94 11.68 9.08 14.82
C ALA A 94 11.01 10.29 14.11
N LEU A 95 10.28 10.05 13.02
CA LEU A 95 9.51 11.09 12.34
C LEU A 95 8.42 11.68 13.25
N ALA A 96 7.71 10.85 14.01
CA ALA A 96 6.71 11.32 14.97
C ALA A 96 7.33 12.16 16.09
N LYS A 97 8.52 11.77 16.60
CA LYS A 97 9.27 12.57 17.58
C LYS A 97 9.72 13.93 17.05
N LEU A 98 9.90 14.06 15.74
CA LEU A 98 10.17 15.35 15.08
C LEU A 98 8.90 16.19 14.86
N GLY A 99 7.73 15.72 15.30
CA GLY A 99 6.46 16.44 15.24
C GLY A 99 5.64 16.20 13.96
N TYR A 100 6.02 15.24 13.12
CA TYR A 100 5.25 14.88 11.93
C TYR A 100 4.09 13.95 12.25
N LYS A 101 2.99 14.05 11.50
CA LYS A 101 1.88 13.08 11.52
C LYS A 101 2.27 11.86 10.71
N VAL A 102 2.36 10.71 11.37
CA VAL A 102 2.93 9.50 10.77
C VAL A 102 1.96 8.32 10.86
N GLY A 103 1.81 7.60 9.74
CA GLY A 103 1.21 6.28 9.66
C GLY A 103 2.26 5.21 9.41
N LEU A 104 2.07 4.02 9.97
CA LEU A 104 2.87 2.83 9.71
C LEU A 104 1.96 1.67 9.33
N LEU A 105 2.17 1.11 8.15
CA LEU A 105 1.51 -0.12 7.71
C LEU A 105 2.52 -1.26 7.66
N ASP A 106 2.29 -2.29 8.48
CA ASP A 106 2.98 -3.57 8.38
C ASP A 106 2.27 -4.46 7.35
N ALA A 107 2.91 -4.63 6.22
CA ALA A 107 2.41 -5.41 5.09
C ALA A 107 3.05 -6.81 5.00
N ASP A 108 3.84 -7.22 5.99
CA ASP A 108 4.45 -8.57 6.03
C ASP A 108 3.46 -9.59 6.57
N ILE A 109 2.74 -10.24 5.64
CA ILE A 109 1.67 -11.19 5.95
C ILE A 109 2.20 -12.46 6.60
N PHE A 110 3.39 -12.89 6.22
CA PHE A 110 3.96 -14.16 6.68
C PHE A 110 4.74 -14.03 7.99
N GLY A 111 5.03 -12.82 8.43
CA GLY A 111 5.75 -12.57 9.67
C GLY A 111 5.46 -11.18 10.23
N PRO A 112 4.17 -10.85 10.52
CA PRO A 112 3.81 -9.53 11.03
C PRO A 112 4.47 -9.30 12.38
N SER A 113 5.52 -8.50 12.40
CA SER A 113 6.36 -8.28 13.59
C SER A 113 6.10 -6.95 14.28
N VAL A 114 5.50 -5.99 13.59
CA VAL A 114 5.29 -4.64 14.11
C VAL A 114 4.35 -4.61 15.32
N PRO A 115 3.22 -5.36 15.39
CA PRO A 115 2.41 -5.42 16.60
C PRO A 115 3.21 -5.82 17.85
N LYS A 116 4.10 -6.79 17.70
CA LYS A 116 4.99 -7.24 18.78
C LYS A 116 5.98 -6.16 19.22
N MET A 117 6.60 -5.48 18.26
CA MET A 117 7.55 -4.40 18.52
C MET A 117 6.92 -3.24 19.27
N PHE A 118 5.64 -2.96 18.99
CA PHE A 118 4.89 -1.88 19.63
C PHE A 118 4.13 -2.32 20.90
N GLN A 119 4.19 -3.60 21.28
CA GLN A 119 3.44 -4.17 22.41
C GLN A 119 1.94 -3.89 22.30
N VAL A 120 1.39 -4.22 21.14
CA VAL A 120 -0.04 -4.04 20.79
C VAL A 120 -0.62 -5.28 20.10
N GLU A 121 -0.08 -6.47 20.36
CA GLU A 121 -0.50 -7.72 19.75
C GLU A 121 -1.98 -8.05 20.03
N ASP A 122 -2.45 -7.63 21.21
CA ASP A 122 -3.84 -7.85 21.64
C ASP A 122 -4.81 -6.79 21.11
N ALA A 123 -4.30 -5.78 20.41
CA ALA A 123 -5.17 -4.74 19.83
C ALA A 123 -6.11 -5.36 18.79
N ARG A 124 -7.34 -4.86 18.78
CA ARG A 124 -8.37 -5.28 17.82
C ARG A 124 -8.93 -4.01 17.18
N PRO A 125 -8.36 -3.57 16.04
CA PRO A 125 -8.90 -2.45 15.28
C PRO A 125 -10.38 -2.68 14.96
N TYR A 126 -11.19 -1.66 15.14
CA TYR A 126 -12.62 -1.69 14.90
C TYR A 126 -12.97 -0.74 13.74
N ALA A 127 -14.19 -0.90 13.21
CA ALA A 127 -14.70 0.01 12.20
C ALA A 127 -15.54 1.11 12.88
N GLU A 128 -15.41 2.33 12.37
CA GLU A 128 -16.17 3.51 12.76
C GLU A 128 -16.79 4.14 11.52
N GLU A 129 -18.03 4.60 11.63
CA GLU A 129 -18.70 5.30 10.54
C GLU A 129 -18.18 6.75 10.44
N VAL A 130 -17.50 7.04 9.33
CA VAL A 130 -16.98 8.38 9.00
C VAL A 130 -17.50 8.80 7.65
N GLY A 131 -18.36 9.82 7.63
CA GLY A 131 -18.90 10.36 6.37
C GLY A 131 -19.73 9.35 5.56
N GLY A 132 -20.45 8.44 6.22
CA GLY A 132 -21.28 7.41 5.58
C GLY A 132 -20.49 6.19 5.07
N ARG A 133 -19.26 6.02 5.53
CA ARG A 133 -18.40 4.85 5.23
C ARG A 133 -17.84 4.26 6.52
N ASP A 134 -17.84 2.94 6.61
CA ASP A 134 -17.16 2.24 7.69
C ASP A 134 -15.65 2.23 7.42
N LEU A 135 -14.89 2.92 8.27
CA LEU A 135 -13.44 2.98 8.19
C LEU A 135 -12.79 2.29 9.39
N ILE A 136 -11.74 1.53 9.14
CA ILE A 136 -10.93 0.88 10.18
C ILE A 136 -10.17 1.97 10.93
N VAL A 137 -10.30 1.99 12.26
CA VAL A 137 -9.56 2.90 13.13
C VAL A 137 -8.18 2.32 13.41
N PRO A 138 -7.08 2.98 12.98
CA PRO A 138 -5.73 2.52 13.28
C PRO A 138 -5.43 2.55 14.78
N VAL A 139 -4.60 1.63 15.23
CA VAL A 139 -4.06 1.65 16.59
C VAL A 139 -3.10 2.84 16.72
N GLU A 140 -3.23 3.61 17.79
CA GLU A 140 -2.32 4.72 18.07
C GLU A 140 -1.31 4.32 19.16
N LYS A 141 -0.03 4.44 18.83
CA LYS A 141 1.07 4.16 19.76
C LYS A 141 2.30 5.00 19.42
N TYR A 142 2.98 5.53 20.44
CA TYR A 142 4.17 6.37 20.28
C TYR A 142 4.02 7.55 19.32
N GLY A 143 2.79 8.10 19.21
CA GLY A 143 2.49 9.23 18.33
C GLY A 143 2.33 8.88 16.86
N ILE A 144 2.19 7.60 16.51
CA ILE A 144 1.91 7.14 15.16
C ILE A 144 0.58 6.37 15.08
N LYS A 145 -0.03 6.39 13.90
CA LYS A 145 -1.14 5.51 13.54
C LYS A 145 -0.59 4.23 12.94
N LEU A 146 -0.99 3.09 13.47
CA LEU A 146 -0.45 1.78 13.12
C LEU A 146 -1.56 0.84 12.66
N LEU A 147 -1.37 0.18 11.52
CA LEU A 147 -2.08 -1.04 11.15
C LEU A 147 -1.09 -2.13 10.74
N SER A 148 -1.46 -3.35 11.04
CA SER A 148 -0.77 -4.55 10.60
C SER A 148 -1.79 -5.57 10.14
N ILE A 149 -1.45 -6.32 9.11
CA ILE A 149 -2.24 -7.48 8.70
C ILE A 149 -2.37 -8.50 9.87
N GLY A 150 -1.38 -8.53 10.77
CA GLY A 150 -1.38 -9.38 11.95
C GLY A 150 -2.50 -9.11 12.96
N PHE A 151 -3.20 -7.97 12.88
CA PHE A 151 -4.39 -7.72 13.71
C PHE A 151 -5.63 -8.48 13.24
N PHE A 152 -5.65 -8.93 11.98
CA PHE A 152 -6.81 -9.48 11.30
C PHE A 152 -6.64 -10.96 10.92
N VAL A 153 -5.42 -11.48 11.04
CA VAL A 153 -5.08 -12.85 10.65
C VAL A 153 -4.62 -13.60 11.89
N ASP A 154 -5.26 -14.74 12.13
CA ASP A 154 -4.77 -15.69 13.13
C ASP A 154 -3.41 -16.23 12.68
N PRO A 155 -2.36 -16.18 13.52
CA PRO A 155 -1.03 -16.71 13.21
C PRO A 155 -1.06 -18.14 12.68
N ASP A 156 -1.97 -18.98 13.20
CA ASP A 156 -2.11 -20.38 12.77
C ASP A 156 -2.78 -20.51 11.38
N GLN A 157 -3.48 -19.49 10.92
CA GLN A 157 -4.16 -19.45 9.63
C GLN A 157 -3.41 -18.63 8.56
N ALA A 158 -2.38 -17.91 8.93
CA ALA A 158 -1.60 -17.04 8.01
C ALA A 158 -1.04 -17.83 6.81
N THR A 159 -0.71 -19.11 6.97
CA THR A 159 -0.21 -19.98 5.92
C THR A 159 -1.22 -20.28 4.80
N LEU A 160 -2.52 -20.03 5.02
CA LEU A 160 -3.58 -20.24 4.04
C LEU A 160 -3.77 -19.03 3.11
N TRP A 161 -3.17 -17.91 3.40
CA TRP A 161 -3.29 -16.69 2.62
C TRP A 161 -2.46 -16.76 1.33
N ARG A 162 -3.15 -16.96 0.22
CA ARG A 162 -2.51 -16.93 -1.10
C ARG A 162 -2.42 -15.50 -1.62
N GLY A 163 -1.43 -15.23 -2.49
CA GLY A 163 -1.05 -13.90 -2.95
C GLY A 163 -2.20 -12.93 -3.29
N GLY A 164 -3.25 -13.40 -3.97
CA GLY A 164 -4.41 -12.56 -4.30
C GLY A 164 -5.24 -12.11 -3.10
N MET A 165 -5.44 -12.98 -2.10
CA MET A 165 -6.16 -12.64 -0.86
C MET A 165 -5.35 -11.62 -0.05
N ALA A 166 -4.08 -11.88 0.09
CA ALA A 166 -3.12 -11.04 0.77
C ALA A 166 -3.07 -9.61 0.16
N SER A 167 -2.95 -9.53 -1.15
CA SER A 167 -2.94 -8.25 -1.87
C SER A 167 -4.26 -7.48 -1.72
N ASN A 168 -5.40 -8.17 -1.70
CA ASN A 168 -6.69 -7.52 -1.50
C ASN A 168 -6.86 -7.00 -0.07
N ALA A 169 -6.45 -7.76 0.94
CA ALA A 169 -6.49 -7.31 2.34
C ALA A 169 -5.62 -6.09 2.56
N LEU A 170 -4.39 -6.07 2.02
CA LEU A 170 -3.53 -4.90 2.11
C LEU A 170 -4.14 -3.67 1.42
N LYS A 171 -4.77 -3.84 0.26
CA LYS A 171 -5.50 -2.75 -0.39
C LYS A 171 -6.62 -2.21 0.49
N GLN A 172 -7.34 -3.08 1.20
CA GLN A 172 -8.37 -2.66 2.14
C GLN A 172 -7.78 -1.90 3.33
N LEU A 173 -6.69 -2.38 3.93
CA LEU A 173 -6.01 -1.68 5.03
C LEU A 173 -5.49 -0.30 4.61
N VAL A 174 -5.15 -0.12 3.35
CA VAL A 174 -4.77 1.20 2.81
C VAL A 174 -6.00 2.07 2.57
N ALA A 175 -7.04 1.54 1.90
CA ALA A 175 -8.17 2.32 1.38
C ALA A 175 -9.27 2.58 2.41
N ASP A 176 -9.52 1.60 3.27
CA ASP A 176 -10.66 1.57 4.17
C ASP A 176 -10.26 1.83 5.63
N ALA A 177 -9.07 2.43 5.86
CA ALA A 177 -8.66 2.87 7.18
C ALA A 177 -8.70 4.39 7.32
N ASN A 178 -9.04 4.85 8.52
CA ASN A 178 -9.08 6.27 8.89
C ASN A 178 -7.67 6.80 9.21
N TRP A 179 -6.82 6.86 8.17
CA TRP A 179 -5.47 7.41 8.31
C TRP A 179 -5.48 8.91 8.60
N GLY A 180 -6.48 9.65 8.07
CA GLY A 180 -6.52 11.11 8.12
C GLY A 180 -5.36 11.75 7.34
N ASP A 181 -5.10 13.03 7.63
CA ASP A 181 -3.98 13.74 7.02
C ASP A 181 -2.66 13.31 7.64
N LEU A 182 -1.74 12.79 6.82
CA LEU A 182 -0.41 12.37 7.23
C LEU A 182 0.68 13.14 6.48
N ASP A 183 1.77 13.46 7.18
CA ASP A 183 2.99 13.97 6.57
C ASP A 183 3.80 12.83 5.95
N TYR A 184 3.85 11.68 6.65
CA TYR A 184 4.56 10.48 6.22
C TYR A 184 3.72 9.23 6.44
N PHE A 185 3.76 8.35 5.47
CA PHE A 185 3.23 6.99 5.56
C PHE A 185 4.36 6.00 5.31
N VAL A 186 4.77 5.31 6.36
CA VAL A 186 5.84 4.31 6.28
C VAL A 186 5.22 2.94 5.99
N LEU A 187 5.69 2.31 4.95
CA LEU A 187 5.24 1.00 4.52
C LEU A 187 6.33 -0.03 4.79
N ASP A 188 6.12 -0.89 5.77
CA ASP A 188 6.97 -2.06 6.03
C ASP A 188 6.57 -3.18 5.07
N THR A 189 7.33 -3.36 3.97
CA THR A 189 6.96 -4.30 2.91
C THR A 189 7.32 -5.74 3.30
N PRO A 190 6.71 -6.77 2.68
CA PRO A 190 7.20 -8.14 2.82
C PRO A 190 8.68 -8.24 2.38
N PRO A 191 9.44 -9.25 2.80
CA PRO A 191 10.79 -9.47 2.29
C PRO A 191 10.78 -9.97 0.83
N GLY A 192 11.84 -9.67 0.08
CA GLY A 192 12.02 -10.11 -1.31
C GLY A 192 11.28 -9.25 -2.33
N THR A 193 10.89 -9.85 -3.46
CA THR A 193 10.27 -9.18 -4.62
C THR A 193 9.01 -9.94 -5.06
N SER A 194 8.03 -10.06 -4.18
CA SER A 194 6.79 -10.80 -4.43
C SER A 194 5.73 -9.97 -5.18
N ASP A 195 4.67 -10.62 -5.68
CA ASP A 195 3.50 -9.95 -6.30
C ASP A 195 2.84 -8.92 -5.38
N ILE A 196 3.00 -9.08 -4.07
CA ILE A 196 2.51 -8.14 -3.07
C ILE A 196 3.21 -6.78 -3.21
N HIS A 197 4.53 -6.77 -3.44
CA HIS A 197 5.28 -5.54 -3.71
C HIS A 197 4.74 -4.82 -4.93
N LEU A 198 4.58 -5.54 -6.05
CA LEU A 198 4.04 -4.96 -7.28
C LEU A 198 2.64 -4.39 -7.06
N THR A 199 1.82 -5.07 -6.26
CA THR A 199 0.48 -4.58 -5.90
C THR A 199 0.55 -3.26 -5.13
N LEU A 200 1.42 -3.17 -4.12
CA LEU A 200 1.60 -1.95 -3.32
C LEU A 200 2.16 -0.80 -4.16
N LEU A 201 3.17 -1.07 -5.00
CA LEU A 201 3.77 -0.11 -5.92
C LEU A 201 2.76 0.45 -6.95
N GLN A 202 1.83 -0.38 -7.41
CA GLN A 202 0.76 0.04 -8.33
C GLN A 202 -0.39 0.78 -7.63
N THR A 203 -0.55 0.56 -6.34
CA THR A 203 -1.68 1.07 -5.55
C THR A 203 -1.37 2.40 -4.89
N LEU A 204 -0.14 2.60 -4.44
CA LEU A 204 0.32 3.77 -3.69
C LEU A 204 1.26 4.63 -4.53
N ALA A 205 1.14 5.96 -4.39
CA ALA A 205 2.12 6.90 -4.94
C ALA A 205 3.36 6.94 -4.04
N ILE A 206 4.24 5.93 -4.17
CA ILE A 206 5.43 5.83 -3.33
C ILE A 206 6.41 6.95 -3.70
N THR A 207 6.73 7.80 -2.72
CA THR A 207 7.64 8.93 -2.88
C THR A 207 9.10 8.46 -2.97
N GLY A 208 9.44 7.38 -2.30
CA GLY A 208 10.76 6.78 -2.34
C GLY A 208 10.88 5.53 -1.49
N ALA A 209 11.95 4.78 -1.67
CA ALA A 209 12.23 3.54 -0.97
C ALA A 209 13.55 3.59 -0.19
N VAL A 210 13.52 3.01 1.02
CA VAL A 210 14.70 2.72 1.84
C VAL A 210 14.96 1.23 1.77
N ILE A 211 16.16 0.84 1.37
CA ILE A 211 16.55 -0.57 1.26
C ILE A 211 17.38 -0.97 2.47
N VAL A 212 16.99 -2.04 3.14
CA VAL A 212 17.70 -2.58 4.31
C VAL A 212 18.41 -3.87 3.93
N SER A 213 19.68 -3.98 4.26
CA SER A 213 20.49 -5.17 4.03
C SER A 213 21.49 -5.40 5.16
N THR A 214 22.13 -6.56 5.17
CA THR A 214 23.33 -6.85 5.96
C THR A 214 24.54 -6.93 5.05
N PRO A 215 25.80 -6.85 5.58
CA PRO A 215 27.01 -6.86 4.76
C PRO A 215 27.29 -8.20 4.04
N GLN A 216 26.50 -9.23 4.26
CA GLN A 216 26.68 -10.53 3.61
C GLN A 216 26.48 -10.41 2.09
N GLN A 217 27.39 -10.99 1.30
CA GLN A 217 27.33 -10.98 -0.17
C GLN A 217 26.00 -11.49 -0.73
N VAL A 218 25.41 -12.51 -0.10
CA VAL A 218 24.10 -13.05 -0.50
C VAL A 218 22.99 -12.02 -0.28
N ALA A 219 23.01 -11.32 0.87
CA ALA A 219 22.02 -10.30 1.18
C ALA A 219 22.13 -9.09 0.23
N LEU A 220 23.36 -8.72 -0.14
CA LEU A 220 23.64 -7.65 -1.09
C LEU A 220 23.18 -8.00 -2.52
N ALA A 221 23.38 -9.24 -2.94
CA ALA A 221 22.88 -9.71 -4.25
C ALA A 221 21.35 -9.61 -4.33
N ASP A 222 20.64 -9.94 -3.24
CA ASP A 222 19.19 -9.82 -3.17
C ASP A 222 18.73 -8.36 -3.01
N ALA A 223 19.50 -7.53 -2.28
CA ALA A 223 19.23 -6.09 -2.20
C ALA A 223 19.28 -5.41 -3.57
N ARG A 224 20.26 -5.78 -4.43
CA ARG A 224 20.33 -5.29 -5.82
C ARG A 224 19.07 -5.62 -6.63
N LYS A 225 18.51 -6.83 -6.47
CA LYS A 225 17.25 -7.20 -7.12
C LYS A 225 16.09 -6.31 -6.62
N GLY A 226 16.05 -6.05 -5.30
CA GLY A 226 15.10 -5.13 -4.71
C GLY A 226 15.22 -3.71 -5.27
N ILE A 227 16.44 -3.17 -5.36
CA ILE A 227 16.70 -1.86 -5.97
C ILE A 227 16.18 -1.83 -7.40
N ASN A 228 16.56 -2.81 -8.24
CA ASN A 228 16.12 -2.89 -9.63
C ASN A 228 14.58 -2.94 -9.78
N MET A 229 13.87 -3.55 -8.83
CA MET A 229 12.42 -3.56 -8.83
C MET A 229 11.83 -2.16 -8.67
N TYR A 230 12.41 -1.31 -7.83
CA TYR A 230 11.96 0.06 -7.61
C TYR A 230 12.37 1.01 -8.74
N THR A 231 13.58 0.83 -9.28
CA THR A 231 14.18 1.77 -10.25
C THR A 231 13.88 1.45 -11.71
N ASN A 232 13.19 0.34 -12.01
CA ASN A 232 12.84 0.03 -13.40
C ASN A 232 11.87 1.06 -13.99
N ASP A 233 11.88 1.23 -15.30
CA ASP A 233 11.12 2.25 -16.04
C ASP A 233 9.61 2.25 -15.78
N LYS A 234 9.05 1.10 -15.41
CA LYS A 234 7.60 0.95 -15.16
C LYS A 234 7.19 1.39 -13.76
N VAL A 235 8.10 1.34 -12.80
CA VAL A 235 7.88 1.66 -11.38
C VAL A 235 8.43 3.03 -11.05
N ASN A 236 9.68 3.29 -11.43
CA ASN A 236 10.40 4.58 -11.32
C ASN A 236 10.30 5.23 -9.93
N VAL A 237 10.51 4.45 -8.88
CA VAL A 237 10.54 4.93 -7.49
C VAL A 237 12.00 5.17 -7.09
N PRO A 238 12.37 6.38 -6.63
CA PRO A 238 13.74 6.68 -6.23
C PRO A 238 14.13 5.93 -4.95
N ILE A 239 15.40 5.52 -4.89
CA ILE A 239 15.99 4.98 -3.67
C ILE A 239 16.49 6.15 -2.82
N LEU A 240 15.87 6.36 -1.66
CA LEU A 240 16.23 7.41 -0.70
C LEU A 240 17.51 7.10 0.06
N GLY A 241 17.79 5.82 0.24
CA GLY A 241 18.98 5.37 0.94
C GLY A 241 19.04 3.87 1.13
N LEU A 242 20.22 3.42 1.51
CA LEU A 242 20.52 2.05 1.89
C LEU A 242 20.94 2.02 3.35
N VAL A 243 20.33 1.11 4.12
CA VAL A 243 20.70 0.85 5.51
C VAL A 243 21.47 -0.45 5.58
N GLU A 244 22.76 -0.36 5.85
CA GLU A 244 23.58 -1.52 6.22
C GLU A 244 23.36 -1.80 7.71
N ASN A 245 22.54 -2.78 8.01
CA ASN A 245 22.23 -3.21 9.36
C ASN A 245 23.10 -4.38 9.80
N MET A 246 23.27 -4.57 11.10
CA MET A 246 24.10 -5.63 11.69
C MET A 246 25.56 -5.60 11.16
N ALA A 247 26.06 -4.39 10.87
CA ALA A 247 27.39 -4.20 10.30
C ALA A 247 28.50 -4.66 11.25
N TRP A 248 28.34 -4.41 12.54
CA TRP A 248 29.25 -4.89 13.58
C TRP A 248 28.55 -5.06 14.92
N PHE A 249 29.20 -5.78 15.82
CA PHE A 249 28.86 -5.90 17.22
C PHE A 249 29.95 -5.26 18.09
N THR A 250 29.55 -4.46 19.06
CA THR A 250 30.44 -3.89 20.09
C THR A 250 29.99 -4.41 21.45
N PRO A 251 30.77 -5.26 22.14
CA PRO A 251 30.42 -5.73 23.46
C PRO A 251 30.54 -4.60 24.51
N ALA A 252 29.69 -4.62 25.50
CA ALA A 252 29.69 -3.58 26.55
C ALA A 252 31.02 -3.53 27.35
N GLU A 253 31.66 -4.68 27.48
CA GLU A 253 32.95 -4.83 28.18
C GLU A 253 34.15 -4.30 27.38
N LEU A 254 33.99 -4.15 26.08
CA LEU A 254 35.03 -3.69 25.14
C LEU A 254 34.47 -2.65 24.18
N PRO A 255 34.11 -1.45 24.64
CA PRO A 255 33.36 -0.46 23.85
C PRO A 255 34.13 0.09 22.64
N GLU A 256 35.45 -0.03 22.62
CA GLU A 256 36.30 0.37 21.49
C GLU A 256 36.42 -0.70 20.40
N ASN A 257 35.95 -1.94 20.66
CA ASN A 257 36.10 -3.05 19.74
C ASN A 257 34.88 -3.22 18.86
N LYS A 258 35.11 -3.43 17.57
CA LYS A 258 34.08 -3.74 16.58
C LYS A 258 34.32 -5.12 15.98
N TYR A 259 33.35 -6.01 16.12
CA TYR A 259 33.39 -7.36 15.57
C TYR A 259 32.46 -7.45 14.37
N TYR A 260 33.02 -7.63 13.18
CA TYR A 260 32.30 -7.72 11.91
C TYR A 260 31.85 -9.17 11.66
N LEU A 261 30.72 -9.58 12.26
CA LEU A 261 30.24 -10.96 12.24
C LEU A 261 29.83 -11.42 10.83
N PHE A 262 29.43 -10.51 9.97
CA PHE A 262 28.99 -10.79 8.60
C PHE A 262 29.94 -10.28 7.53
N GLY A 263 31.20 -9.99 7.91
CA GLY A 263 32.20 -9.41 7.04
C GLY A 263 32.19 -7.87 7.07
N LYS A 264 33.20 -7.30 6.46
CA LYS A 264 33.35 -5.86 6.27
C LYS A 264 33.38 -5.60 4.77
N GLU A 265 32.39 -4.88 4.27
CA GLU A 265 32.37 -4.48 2.85
C GLU A 265 33.01 -3.11 2.67
N GLU A 266 33.70 -2.96 1.54
CA GLU A 266 34.20 -1.64 1.15
C GLU A 266 33.05 -0.80 0.55
N PRO A 267 32.96 0.50 0.88
CA PRO A 267 31.89 1.40 0.37
C PRO A 267 31.77 1.46 -1.15
N SER A 268 32.82 1.03 -1.89
CA SER A 268 32.84 1.00 -3.35
C SER A 268 31.82 0.07 -4.00
N VAL A 269 31.28 -0.91 -3.25
CA VAL A 269 30.26 -1.85 -3.77
C VAL A 269 28.90 -1.15 -4.00
N TRP A 270 28.63 -0.08 -3.26
CA TRP A 270 27.37 0.65 -3.31
C TRP A 270 27.36 1.85 -4.25
N GLN A 271 28.56 2.35 -4.64
CA GLN A 271 28.71 3.52 -5.51
C GLN A 271 28.57 3.20 -7.02
N LYS A 272 28.44 1.94 -7.40
CA LYS A 272 28.39 1.49 -8.81
C LYS A 272 27.02 1.02 -9.28
N SER A 273 25.96 1.30 -8.53
CA SER A 273 24.58 0.96 -8.95
C SER A 273 23.73 2.20 -9.20
#